data_62be0dcd078ab933b50728f21e2b379d
#
_entry.id   62be0dcd078ab933b50728f21e2b379d
#
_cell.length_a   1.000
_cell.length_b   1.000
_cell.length_c   1.000
_cell.angle_alpha   90.00
_cell.angle_beta   90.00
_cell.angle_gamma   90.00
#
_symmetry.space_group_name_H-M   'P 1'
#
loop_
_entity.id
_entity.type
_entity.pdbx_description
1 polymer ?
#
loop_
_entity_poly.entity_id
_entity_poly.type
_entity_poly.pdbx_seq_one_letter_code
_entity_poly.pdbx_strand_id
1 'polypeptide(L)'
;MPWDSQDTRRRLLEAAIMEFSAYGIAGARVDRIASAAKANKQAIYAYFGSKDALFAAAFEDRIRDFHASVLFDEYDLAEYGGRMFDKFEDAPETLRLVLWYQVERADGPPLEVILDSNEDKVRRIKAAQREGKVTRTYPAVALLGLARSTAMVWHTQIPELASRFPTDRRDRRDTVVRAIRQILDP
;
A
#
# COMPACT_ATOMS: atom_id res chain seq x y z
N MET A 1 -33.44 10.19 -13.70
CA MET A 1 -32.02 10.57 -13.45
C MET A 1 -31.15 9.42 -13.88
N PRO A 2 -30.30 9.53 -14.91
CA PRO A 2 -29.30 8.48 -15.16
C PRO A 2 -28.42 8.45 -13.92
N TRP A 3 -28.36 7.32 -13.25
CA TRP A 3 -27.37 7.07 -12.20
C TRP A 3 -26.01 7.26 -12.84
N ASP A 4 -25.23 8.20 -12.31
CA ASP A 4 -23.91 8.45 -12.83
C ASP A 4 -23.10 7.14 -12.67
N SER A 5 -22.81 6.52 -13.80
CA SER A 5 -22.11 5.22 -13.85
C SER A 5 -20.74 5.31 -13.17
N GLN A 6 -20.12 6.49 -13.22
CA GLN A 6 -18.84 6.74 -12.57
C GLN A 6 -18.99 6.83 -11.05
N ASP A 7 -20.05 7.49 -10.53
CA ASP A 7 -20.32 7.54 -9.09
C ASP A 7 -20.62 6.14 -8.52
N THR A 8 -21.41 5.34 -9.24
CA THR A 8 -21.67 3.96 -8.83
C THR A 8 -20.40 3.12 -8.80
N ARG A 9 -19.54 3.23 -9.83
CA ARG A 9 -18.25 2.53 -9.88
C ARG A 9 -17.34 2.94 -8.72
N ARG A 10 -17.25 4.23 -8.41
CA ARG A 10 -16.47 4.76 -7.27
C ARG A 10 -16.96 4.19 -5.94
N ARG A 11 -18.27 4.23 -5.67
CA ARG A 11 -18.86 3.68 -4.44
C ARG A 11 -18.60 2.18 -4.30
N LEU A 12 -18.64 1.44 -5.40
CA LEU A 12 -18.31 0.00 -5.41
C LEU A 12 -16.83 -0.24 -5.07
N LEU A 13 -15.91 0.57 -5.60
CA LEU A 13 -14.48 0.47 -5.27
C LEU A 13 -14.23 0.79 -3.79
N GLU A 14 -14.80 1.87 -3.26
CA GLU A 14 -14.66 2.24 -1.85
C GLU A 14 -15.20 1.14 -0.91
N ALA A 15 -16.39 0.60 -1.20
CA ALA A 15 -16.96 -0.50 -0.44
C ALA A 15 -16.12 -1.78 -0.54
N ALA A 16 -15.55 -2.06 -1.71
CA ALA A 16 -14.68 -3.19 -1.94
C ALA A 16 -13.37 -3.07 -1.16
N ILE A 17 -12.74 -1.89 -1.13
CA ILE A 17 -11.54 -1.62 -0.33
C ILE A 17 -11.79 -1.96 1.14
N MET A 18 -12.90 -1.47 1.71
CA MET A 18 -13.26 -1.73 3.11
C MET A 18 -13.52 -3.21 3.37
N GLU A 19 -14.26 -3.88 2.50
CA GLU A 19 -14.59 -5.31 2.63
C GLU A 19 -13.34 -6.18 2.51
N PHE A 20 -12.51 -5.96 1.48
CA PHE A 20 -11.29 -6.75 1.27
C PHE A 20 -10.23 -6.49 2.35
N SER A 21 -10.10 -5.25 2.83
CA SER A 21 -9.18 -4.96 3.94
C SER A 21 -9.58 -5.66 5.24
N ALA A 22 -10.88 -5.86 5.46
CA ALA A 22 -11.38 -6.49 6.68
C ALA A 22 -11.33 -8.03 6.63
N TYR A 23 -11.57 -8.64 5.46
CA TYR A 23 -11.84 -10.08 5.35
C TYR A 23 -10.94 -10.83 4.37
N GLY A 24 -10.00 -10.15 3.71
CA GLY A 24 -9.21 -10.73 2.62
C GLY A 24 -10.02 -10.99 1.35
N ILE A 25 -9.37 -11.52 0.32
CA ILE A 25 -10.03 -11.83 -0.95
C ILE A 25 -10.96 -13.01 -0.78
N ALA A 26 -10.51 -14.08 -0.12
CA ALA A 26 -11.29 -15.29 0.09
C ALA A 26 -12.54 -15.02 0.96
N GLY A 27 -12.39 -14.30 2.08
CA GLY A 27 -13.46 -14.01 3.04
C GLY A 27 -14.45 -12.92 2.63
N ALA A 28 -14.11 -12.09 1.65
CA ALA A 28 -14.96 -11.02 1.17
C ALA A 28 -16.21 -11.53 0.45
N ARG A 29 -17.33 -10.83 0.64
CA ARG A 29 -18.64 -11.16 0.06
C ARG A 29 -19.16 -10.04 -0.83
N VAL A 30 -19.40 -10.35 -2.10
CA VAL A 30 -19.93 -9.38 -3.07
C VAL A 30 -21.30 -8.81 -2.66
N ASP A 31 -22.10 -9.56 -1.90
CA ASP A 31 -23.40 -9.07 -1.40
C ASP A 31 -23.22 -7.96 -0.36
N ARG A 32 -22.19 -8.07 0.53
CA ARG A 32 -21.86 -7.01 1.49
C ARG A 32 -21.33 -5.76 0.79
N ILE A 33 -20.46 -5.95 -0.22
CA ILE A 33 -19.96 -4.83 -1.05
C ILE A 33 -21.10 -4.10 -1.74
N ALA A 34 -21.99 -4.84 -2.41
CA ALA A 34 -23.13 -4.24 -3.10
C ALA A 34 -24.04 -3.46 -2.15
N SER A 35 -24.36 -4.03 -0.99
CA SER A 35 -25.16 -3.38 0.05
C SER A 35 -24.50 -2.09 0.57
N ALA A 36 -23.21 -2.14 0.90
CA ALA A 36 -22.45 -0.98 1.39
C ALA A 36 -22.37 0.13 0.33
N ALA A 37 -22.21 -0.23 -0.95
CA ALA A 37 -22.18 0.69 -2.08
C ALA A 37 -23.57 1.23 -2.47
N LYS A 38 -24.66 0.76 -1.83
CA LYS A 38 -26.04 1.04 -2.25
C LYS A 38 -26.27 0.72 -3.74
N ALA A 39 -25.75 -0.40 -4.19
CA ALA A 39 -25.85 -0.93 -5.54
C ALA A 39 -26.41 -2.36 -5.52
N ASN A 40 -26.78 -2.90 -6.68
CA ASN A 40 -27.13 -4.30 -6.78
C ASN A 40 -25.90 -5.16 -7.13
N LYS A 41 -25.99 -6.46 -6.84
CA LYS A 41 -24.91 -7.42 -7.11
C LYS A 41 -24.58 -7.52 -8.60
N GLN A 42 -25.56 -7.37 -9.48
CA GLN A 42 -25.35 -7.40 -10.92
C GLN A 42 -24.45 -6.26 -11.40
N ALA A 43 -24.51 -5.09 -10.75
CA ALA A 43 -23.64 -3.97 -11.07
C ALA A 43 -22.14 -4.34 -10.87
N ILE A 44 -21.81 -5.10 -9.81
CA ILE A 44 -20.44 -5.55 -9.60
C ILE A 44 -19.94 -6.37 -10.78
N TYR A 45 -20.74 -7.33 -11.24
CA TYR A 45 -20.35 -8.16 -12.39
C TYR A 45 -20.36 -7.40 -13.70
N ALA A 46 -21.27 -6.44 -13.87
CA ALA A 46 -21.31 -5.59 -15.06
C ALA A 46 -20.09 -4.66 -15.18
N TYR A 47 -19.60 -4.09 -14.05
CA TYR A 47 -18.45 -3.19 -14.05
C TYR A 47 -17.10 -3.90 -14.00
N PHE A 48 -17.02 -5.03 -13.31
CA PHE A 48 -15.73 -5.66 -12.98
C PHE A 48 -15.61 -7.11 -13.47
N GLY A 49 -16.71 -7.76 -13.84
CA GLY A 49 -16.72 -9.14 -14.35
C GLY A 49 -16.62 -10.21 -13.27
N SER A 50 -15.74 -10.07 -12.27
CA SER A 50 -15.55 -11.05 -11.22
C SER A 50 -15.17 -10.38 -9.88
N LYS A 51 -15.21 -11.17 -8.78
CA LYS A 51 -14.73 -10.73 -7.47
C LYS A 51 -13.21 -10.43 -7.51
N ASP A 52 -12.44 -11.25 -8.22
CA ASP A 52 -10.99 -11.08 -8.35
C ASP A 52 -10.63 -9.83 -9.16
N ALA A 53 -11.37 -9.55 -10.25
CA ALA A 53 -11.19 -8.33 -11.01
C ALA A 53 -11.62 -7.09 -10.23
N LEU A 54 -12.68 -7.17 -9.41
CA LEU A 54 -13.06 -6.10 -8.48
C LEU A 54 -11.95 -5.86 -7.44
N PHE A 55 -11.35 -6.92 -6.90
CA PHE A 55 -10.21 -6.79 -5.98
C PHE A 55 -9.03 -6.09 -6.67
N ALA A 56 -8.63 -6.55 -7.86
CA ALA A 56 -7.55 -5.93 -8.61
C ALA A 56 -7.81 -4.44 -8.86
N ALA A 57 -9.01 -4.08 -9.33
CA ALA A 57 -9.39 -2.70 -9.57
C ALA A 57 -9.39 -1.85 -8.28
N ALA A 58 -9.90 -2.38 -7.16
CA ALA A 58 -9.92 -1.71 -5.87
C ALA A 58 -8.49 -1.52 -5.31
N PHE A 59 -7.64 -2.53 -5.45
CA PHE A 59 -6.25 -2.48 -5.03
C PHE A 59 -5.45 -1.46 -5.87
N GLU A 60 -5.57 -1.50 -7.20
CA GLU A 60 -4.91 -0.53 -8.08
C GLU A 60 -5.34 0.91 -7.78
N ASP A 61 -6.63 1.15 -7.58
CA ASP A 61 -7.18 2.45 -7.23
C ASP A 61 -6.57 2.98 -5.93
N ARG A 62 -6.57 2.15 -4.88
CA ARG A 62 -6.00 2.50 -3.58
C ARG A 62 -4.48 2.72 -3.64
N ILE A 63 -3.74 1.89 -4.38
CA ILE A 63 -2.29 2.03 -4.50
C ILE A 63 -1.91 3.26 -5.34
N ARG A 64 -2.70 3.60 -6.35
CA ARG A 64 -2.51 4.84 -7.12
C ARG A 64 -2.66 6.06 -6.21
N ASP A 65 -3.73 6.12 -5.41
CA ASP A 65 -3.95 7.19 -4.43
C ASP A 65 -2.83 7.26 -3.39
N PHE A 66 -2.37 6.10 -2.91
CA PHE A 66 -1.25 6.01 -1.99
C PHE A 66 0.02 6.61 -2.62
N HIS A 67 0.38 6.21 -3.83
CA HIS A 67 1.57 6.73 -4.53
C HIS A 67 1.45 8.23 -4.83
N ALA A 68 0.27 8.74 -5.15
CA ALA A 68 0.05 10.16 -5.38
C ALA A 68 0.19 11.00 -4.09
N SER A 69 -0.13 10.39 -2.94
CA SER A 69 -0.08 11.08 -1.63
C SER A 69 1.25 10.95 -0.90
N VAL A 70 2.09 9.97 -1.26
CA VAL A 70 3.41 9.72 -0.63
C VAL A 70 4.51 10.13 -1.59
N LEU A 71 5.02 11.36 -1.42
CA LEU A 71 6.11 11.88 -2.23
C LEU A 71 7.35 10.99 -2.09
N PHE A 72 7.81 10.45 -3.21
CA PHE A 72 9.07 9.71 -3.29
C PHE A 72 10.23 10.65 -3.58
N ASP A 73 11.25 10.58 -2.74
CA ASP A 73 12.51 11.29 -2.91
C ASP A 73 13.66 10.26 -2.81
N GLU A 74 14.39 10.05 -3.90
CA GLU A 74 15.52 9.14 -3.97
C GLU A 74 16.71 9.57 -3.13
N TYR A 75 16.78 10.86 -2.80
CA TYR A 75 17.85 11.45 -1.98
C TYR A 75 17.51 11.44 -0.48
N ASP A 76 16.23 11.24 -0.12
CA ASP A 76 15.79 11.13 1.27
C ASP A 76 14.80 9.97 1.46
N LEU A 77 15.33 8.75 1.33
CA LEU A 77 14.56 7.53 1.56
C LEU A 77 14.08 7.39 3.03
N ALA A 78 14.76 8.06 3.96
CA ALA A 78 14.35 8.05 5.36
C ALA A 78 13.04 8.82 5.55
N GLU A 79 12.94 10.01 4.98
CA GLU A 79 11.70 10.78 5.01
C GLU A 79 10.60 10.16 4.15
N TYR A 80 10.94 9.51 3.03
CA TYR A 80 10.00 8.70 2.26
C TYR A 80 9.37 7.61 3.15
N GLY A 81 10.17 6.88 3.93
CA GLY A 81 9.69 5.89 4.89
C GLY A 81 8.82 6.49 5.98
N GLY A 82 9.18 7.68 6.49
CA GLY A 82 8.36 8.44 7.44
C GLY A 82 6.98 8.80 6.88
N ARG A 83 6.92 9.30 5.63
CA ARG A 83 5.64 9.61 4.95
C ARG A 83 4.79 8.36 4.71
N MET A 84 5.42 7.23 4.39
CA MET A 84 4.71 5.96 4.27
C MET A 84 4.10 5.52 5.62
N PHE A 85 4.87 5.63 6.71
CA PHE A 85 4.38 5.36 8.06
C PHE A 85 3.17 6.24 8.38
N ASP A 86 3.28 7.55 8.16
CA ASP A 86 2.18 8.49 8.40
C ASP A 86 0.92 8.09 7.63
N LYS A 87 1.07 7.71 6.36
CA LYS A 87 -0.05 7.30 5.53
C LYS A 87 -0.71 6.00 6.01
N PHE A 88 0.06 5.04 6.54
CA PHE A 88 -0.48 3.81 7.10
C PHE A 88 -1.18 4.05 8.45
N GLU A 89 -0.72 5.01 9.26
CA GLU A 89 -1.43 5.43 10.47
C GLU A 89 -2.78 6.09 10.13
N ASP A 90 -2.82 6.92 9.07
CA ASP A 90 -4.03 7.65 8.66
C ASP A 90 -5.04 6.77 7.91
N ALA A 91 -4.57 5.70 7.25
CA ALA A 91 -5.39 4.80 6.43
C ALA A 91 -4.99 3.33 6.64
N PRO A 92 -5.26 2.75 7.83
CA PRO A 92 -4.84 1.40 8.19
C PRO A 92 -5.46 0.31 7.29
N GLU A 93 -6.60 0.58 6.67
CA GLU A 93 -7.21 -0.32 5.69
C GLU A 93 -6.33 -0.49 4.45
N THR A 94 -5.55 0.53 4.06
CA THR A 94 -4.61 0.45 2.93
C THR A 94 -3.52 -0.58 3.22
N LEU A 95 -2.94 -0.54 4.41
CA LEU A 95 -1.92 -1.51 4.79
C LEU A 95 -2.49 -2.94 4.86
N ARG A 96 -3.67 -3.12 5.48
CA ARG A 96 -4.32 -4.45 5.52
C ARG A 96 -4.58 -5.00 4.12
N LEU A 97 -5.00 -4.15 3.19
CA LEU A 97 -5.18 -4.53 1.80
C LEU A 97 -3.88 -4.99 1.14
N VAL A 98 -2.76 -4.28 1.40
CA VAL A 98 -1.41 -4.67 0.94
C VAL A 98 -1.00 -6.02 1.51
N LEU A 99 -1.23 -6.27 2.80
CA LEU A 99 -0.89 -7.54 3.44
C LEU A 99 -1.71 -8.70 2.86
N TRP A 100 -3.01 -8.52 2.65
CA TRP A 100 -3.85 -9.51 1.98
C TRP A 100 -3.40 -9.80 0.55
N TYR A 101 -3.04 -8.75 -0.20
CA TYR A 101 -2.46 -8.92 -1.53
C TYR A 101 -1.21 -9.79 -1.51
N GLN A 102 -0.28 -9.54 -0.58
CA GLN A 102 0.95 -10.33 -0.45
C GLN A 102 0.68 -11.79 -0.11
N VAL A 103 -0.31 -12.07 0.74
CA VAL A 103 -0.61 -13.44 1.20
C VAL A 103 -1.41 -14.24 0.17
N GLU A 104 -2.46 -13.62 -0.41
CA GLU A 104 -3.42 -14.35 -1.24
C GLU A 104 -3.12 -14.28 -2.75
N ARG A 105 -2.19 -13.39 -3.17
CA ARG A 105 -1.80 -13.18 -4.57
C ARG A 105 -0.31 -13.33 -4.84
N ALA A 106 0.43 -13.98 -3.93
CA ALA A 106 1.89 -14.17 -4.06
C ALA A 106 2.28 -14.85 -5.39
N ASP A 107 1.48 -15.80 -5.84
CA ASP A 107 1.71 -16.58 -7.07
C ASP A 107 0.93 -16.03 -8.28
N GLY A 108 0.23 -14.90 -8.12
CA GLY A 108 -0.54 -14.27 -9.20
C GLY A 108 0.32 -13.40 -10.12
N PRO A 109 -0.19 -13.02 -11.30
CA PRO A 109 0.51 -12.07 -12.16
C PRO A 109 0.65 -10.72 -11.43
N PRO A 110 1.82 -10.05 -11.56
CA PRO A 110 2.01 -8.74 -10.97
C PRO A 110 1.04 -7.71 -11.59
N LEU A 111 0.62 -6.74 -10.79
CA LEU A 111 -0.14 -5.61 -11.29
C LEU A 111 0.83 -4.60 -11.92
N GLU A 112 0.63 -4.29 -13.21
CA GLU A 112 1.54 -3.44 -13.99
C GLU A 112 1.78 -2.08 -13.34
N VAL A 113 0.74 -1.43 -12.81
CA VAL A 113 0.87 -0.12 -12.16
C VAL A 113 1.84 -0.15 -10.96
N ILE A 114 1.93 -1.29 -10.26
CA ILE A 114 2.84 -1.47 -9.13
C ILE A 114 4.25 -1.77 -9.63
N LEU A 115 4.34 -2.61 -10.64
CA LEU A 115 5.61 -2.97 -11.28
C LEU A 115 6.30 -1.72 -11.82
N ASP A 116 5.62 -0.95 -12.66
CA ASP A 116 6.14 0.29 -13.25
C ASP A 116 6.58 1.30 -12.19
N SER A 117 5.76 1.50 -11.17
CA SER A 117 6.08 2.42 -10.07
C SER A 117 7.32 1.98 -9.28
N ASN A 118 7.49 0.68 -9.05
CA ASN A 118 8.67 0.15 -8.36
C ASN A 118 9.92 0.24 -9.23
N GLU A 119 9.81 -0.07 -10.51
CA GLU A 119 10.91 0.04 -11.47
C GLU A 119 11.40 1.49 -11.60
N ASP A 120 10.49 2.46 -11.65
CA ASP A 120 10.85 3.88 -11.66
C ASP A 120 11.63 4.27 -10.41
N LYS A 121 11.14 3.91 -9.22
CA LYS A 121 11.81 4.20 -7.96
C LYS A 121 13.20 3.57 -7.89
N VAL A 122 13.32 2.30 -8.28
CA VAL A 122 14.61 1.60 -8.33
C VAL A 122 15.57 2.27 -9.30
N ARG A 123 15.09 2.69 -10.48
CA ARG A 123 15.90 3.42 -11.48
C ARG A 123 16.43 4.74 -10.90
N ARG A 124 15.59 5.51 -10.20
CA ARG A 124 15.96 6.79 -9.57
C ARG A 124 17.00 6.57 -8.46
N ILE A 125 16.81 5.59 -7.58
CA ILE A 125 17.80 5.25 -6.54
C ILE A 125 19.14 4.85 -7.20
N LYS A 126 19.12 4.02 -8.26
CA LYS A 126 20.35 3.66 -8.99
C LYS A 126 21.07 4.87 -9.57
N ALA A 127 20.35 5.87 -10.03
CA ALA A 127 20.92 7.12 -10.53
C ALA A 127 21.61 7.88 -9.38
N ALA A 128 20.94 8.05 -8.24
CA ALA A 128 21.48 8.71 -7.06
C ALA A 128 22.71 7.98 -6.49
N GLN A 129 22.73 6.64 -6.57
CA GLN A 129 23.92 5.83 -6.24
C GLN A 129 25.11 6.10 -7.18
N ARG A 130 24.87 6.27 -8.48
CA ARG A 130 25.91 6.63 -9.46
C ARG A 130 26.48 8.01 -9.21
N GLU A 131 25.65 8.96 -8.77
CA GLU A 131 26.04 10.31 -8.39
C GLU A 131 26.79 10.39 -7.05
N GLY A 132 26.86 9.26 -6.30
CA GLY A 132 27.50 9.24 -4.98
C GLY A 132 26.69 9.88 -3.87
N LYS A 133 25.40 10.16 -4.10
CA LYS A 133 24.49 10.79 -3.13
C LYS A 133 23.72 9.81 -2.27
N VAL A 134 23.71 8.54 -2.65
CA VAL A 134 23.10 7.43 -1.91
C VAL A 134 24.09 6.30 -1.80
N THR A 135 24.13 5.64 -0.65
CA THR A 135 25.05 4.53 -0.38
C THR A 135 24.96 3.44 -1.44
N ARG A 136 26.11 2.82 -1.75
CA ARG A 136 26.20 1.65 -2.64
C ARG A 136 26.34 0.33 -1.85
N THR A 137 26.29 0.39 -0.52
CA THR A 137 26.40 -0.80 0.35
C THR A 137 25.34 -1.84 0.02
N TYR A 138 24.13 -1.38 -0.38
CA TYR A 138 23.03 -2.26 -0.78
C TYR A 138 22.57 -1.95 -2.21
N PRO A 139 22.08 -2.96 -2.96
CA PRO A 139 21.41 -2.71 -4.24
C PRO A 139 20.21 -1.79 -4.08
N ALA A 140 19.93 -0.97 -5.08
CA ALA A 140 18.81 -0.02 -5.06
C ALA A 140 17.45 -0.66 -4.71
N VAL A 141 17.19 -1.86 -5.23
CA VAL A 141 15.95 -2.62 -4.91
C VAL A 141 15.88 -3.00 -3.44
N ALA A 142 17.02 -3.35 -2.82
CA ALA A 142 17.07 -3.66 -1.39
C ALA A 142 16.85 -2.40 -0.54
N LEU A 143 17.42 -1.26 -0.91
CA LEU A 143 17.18 0.03 -0.22
C LEU A 143 15.70 0.41 -0.24
N LEU A 144 15.03 0.29 -1.39
CA LEU A 144 13.60 0.51 -1.50
C LEU A 144 12.80 -0.46 -0.62
N GLY A 145 13.15 -1.74 -0.65
CA GLY A 145 12.52 -2.79 0.17
C GLY A 145 12.69 -2.54 1.66
N LEU A 146 13.91 -2.21 2.11
CA LEU A 146 14.22 -1.91 3.51
C LEU A 146 13.46 -0.67 4.01
N ALA A 147 13.42 0.41 3.23
CA ALA A 147 12.66 1.61 3.58
C ALA A 147 11.16 1.29 3.76
N ARG A 148 10.58 0.52 2.84
CA ARG A 148 9.17 0.10 2.91
C ARG A 148 8.88 -0.83 4.09
N SER A 149 9.71 -1.83 4.31
CA SER A 149 9.56 -2.78 5.43
C SER A 149 9.68 -2.07 6.78
N THR A 150 10.64 -1.15 6.90
CA THR A 150 10.81 -0.35 8.12
C THR A 150 9.61 0.57 8.37
N ALA A 151 9.02 1.16 7.32
CA ALA A 151 7.80 1.97 7.45
C ALA A 151 6.60 1.16 7.99
N MET A 152 6.55 -0.15 7.72
CA MET A 152 5.48 -1.04 8.18
C MET A 152 5.78 -1.73 9.51
N VAL A 153 6.97 -1.54 10.10
CA VAL A 153 7.45 -2.33 11.26
C VAL A 153 6.49 -2.35 12.43
N TRP A 154 5.83 -1.24 12.72
CA TRP A 154 4.88 -1.12 13.83
C TRP A 154 3.53 -1.81 13.59
N HIS A 155 3.20 -2.08 12.34
CA HIS A 155 1.89 -2.60 11.94
C HIS A 155 1.90 -4.10 11.62
N THR A 156 3.09 -4.69 11.43
CA THR A 156 3.24 -6.08 10.96
C THR A 156 3.70 -7.04 12.06
N GLN A 157 3.75 -6.58 13.32
CA GLN A 157 4.19 -7.39 14.44
C GLN A 157 3.04 -8.18 15.07
N ILE A 158 3.42 -9.29 15.72
CA ILE A 158 2.48 -10.08 16.51
C ILE A 158 1.94 -9.27 17.70
N PRO A 159 0.71 -9.54 18.17
CA PRO A 159 0.07 -8.78 19.23
C PRO A 159 0.88 -8.69 20.53
N GLU A 160 1.62 -9.76 20.86
CA GLU A 160 2.43 -9.84 22.07
C GLU A 160 3.56 -8.81 22.08
N LEU A 161 4.16 -8.53 20.93
CA LEU A 161 5.16 -7.48 20.78
C LEU A 161 4.49 -6.11 20.64
N ALA A 162 3.44 -6.02 19.84
CA ALA A 162 2.72 -4.76 19.60
C ALA A 162 2.18 -4.12 20.89
N SER A 163 1.83 -4.94 21.89
CA SER A 163 1.39 -4.45 23.22
C SER A 163 2.46 -3.66 23.99
N ARG A 164 3.72 -3.71 23.56
CA ARG A 164 4.86 -3.02 24.16
C ARG A 164 5.33 -1.79 23.37
N PHE A 165 4.67 -1.47 22.28
CA PHE A 165 5.07 -0.35 21.43
C PHE A 165 4.86 1.00 22.09
N PRO A 166 5.67 2.02 21.74
CA PRO A 166 5.39 3.40 22.12
C PRO A 166 3.99 3.79 21.63
N THR A 167 3.23 4.44 22.51
CA THR A 167 1.88 4.94 22.17
C THR A 167 1.95 6.23 21.36
N ASP A 168 3.01 7.01 21.53
CA ASP A 168 3.20 8.25 20.78
C ASP A 168 3.55 7.96 19.31
N ARG A 169 2.77 8.53 18.40
CA ARG A 169 2.97 8.42 16.95
C ARG A 169 4.31 9.02 16.52
N ARG A 170 4.74 10.13 17.16
CA ARG A 170 6.01 10.78 16.81
C ARG A 170 7.20 9.87 17.14
N ASP A 171 7.20 9.25 18.30
CA ASP A 171 8.28 8.33 18.71
C ASP A 171 8.39 7.16 17.72
N ARG A 172 7.25 6.63 17.28
CA ARG A 172 7.21 5.55 16.28
C ARG A 172 7.73 6.04 14.91
N ARG A 173 7.28 7.21 14.46
CA ARG A 173 7.75 7.82 13.21
C ARG A 173 9.26 8.11 13.23
N ASP A 174 9.74 8.73 14.32
CA ASP A 174 11.16 9.07 14.49
C ASP A 174 12.03 7.82 14.50
N THR A 175 11.54 6.72 15.06
CA THR A 175 12.22 5.42 15.00
C THR A 175 12.34 4.91 13.57
N VAL A 176 11.28 4.99 12.77
CA VAL A 176 11.30 4.61 11.35
C VAL A 176 12.33 5.43 10.58
N VAL A 177 12.26 6.76 10.67
CA VAL A 177 13.17 7.67 9.98
C VAL A 177 14.62 7.44 10.38
N ARG A 178 14.88 7.31 11.68
CA ARG A 178 16.24 7.07 12.22
C ARG A 178 16.81 5.73 11.77
N ALA A 179 16.00 4.67 11.84
CA ALA A 179 16.44 3.34 11.41
C ALA A 179 16.83 3.33 9.93
N ILE A 180 16.02 3.96 9.07
CA ILE A 180 16.35 4.04 7.64
C ILE A 180 17.62 4.87 7.42
N ARG A 181 17.80 6.00 8.13
CA ARG A 181 19.05 6.79 8.04
C ARG A 181 20.27 5.96 8.39
N GLN A 182 20.22 5.19 9.47
CA GLN A 182 21.34 4.33 9.87
C GLN A 182 21.66 3.24 8.84
N ILE A 183 20.67 2.77 8.08
CA ILE A 183 20.90 1.84 6.97
C ILE A 183 21.58 2.55 5.79
N LEU A 184 21.25 3.82 5.56
CA LEU A 184 21.79 4.61 4.45
C LEU A 184 23.19 5.14 4.72
N ASP A 185 23.49 5.47 5.98
CA ASP A 185 24.78 6.00 6.46
C ASP A 185 25.35 5.04 7.53
N PRO A 186 25.92 3.90 7.13
CA PRO A 186 26.47 2.92 8.06
C PRO A 186 27.77 3.39 8.73
#